data_77f8ba91bb48d436f37b9dfc65074b98
#
_entry.id   77f8ba91bb48d436f37b9dfc65074b98
#
_cell.length_a   1.000
_cell.length_b   1.000
_cell.length_c   1.000
_cell.angle_alpha   90.00
_cell.angle_beta   90.00
_cell.angle_gamma   90.00
#
_symmetry.space_group_name_H-M   'P 1'
#
loop_
_entity.id
_entity.type
_entity.pdbx_description
1 polymer ?
#
loop_
_entity_poly.entity_id
_entity_poly.type
_entity_poly.pdbx_seq_one_letter_code
_entity_poly.pdbx_strand_id
1 'polypeptide(L)'
;MTNGFDTRSSTSGSKMTDQITIQANSVEWIKEQPSAIFDLIVADPPYNVGKDYGTTVDSIDKYEYLQFLHAWISEASRLLKPHGTIYVFMGFRFISYLYDILEKKCGLFFNTWICWHYTQGQGRRRGFSVRHDDILMFTKHPRNFTFNLDDIRVPQKYHRNINNMRGANPGDVWEFSHIHYCQGNRQAHPTQKPEGLIERIVLASSSKGDNILDPFSGSGTTLRVCQQLSRNCTGVEINPEYVEMTRDRLARPFSGFDSIDPRMKRVPLDLRDPDIRQEYINKHKHWFLKNHENDVDEFEKEVMRLYGHINTRKKSKAPRPDSQSGDLFTFSQLSA
;
A
#
# COMPACT_ATOMS: atom_id res chain seq x y z
N MET A 1 -0.38 42.79 -44.98
CA MET A 1 0.30 41.49 -45.15
C MET A 1 1.35 41.37 -44.06
N THR A 2 1.04 40.77 -42.94
CA THR A 2 2.04 40.27 -41.99
C THR A 2 1.39 39.10 -41.23
N ASN A 3 1.85 37.89 -41.57
CA ASN A 3 1.42 36.67 -40.96
C ASN A 3 2.08 36.53 -39.59
N GLY A 4 1.28 36.57 -38.50
CA GLY A 4 1.69 36.18 -37.18
C GLY A 4 1.53 34.68 -36.97
N PHE A 5 2.64 33.94 -36.80
CA PHE A 5 2.64 32.56 -36.34
C PHE A 5 2.37 32.52 -34.83
N ASP A 6 1.20 32.02 -34.49
CA ASP A 6 0.81 31.76 -33.09
C ASP A 6 1.33 30.36 -32.70
N THR A 7 2.50 30.31 -32.05
CA THR A 7 3.05 29.08 -31.47
C THR A 7 2.46 28.87 -30.07
N ARG A 8 1.30 28.23 -29.98
CA ARG A 8 0.78 27.72 -28.71
C ARG A 8 1.59 26.50 -28.30
N SER A 9 2.53 26.70 -27.41
CA SER A 9 3.17 25.59 -26.66
C SER A 9 2.12 24.98 -25.72
N SER A 10 1.68 23.78 -26.05
CA SER A 10 0.86 22.96 -25.16
C SER A 10 1.74 22.41 -24.04
N THR A 11 1.91 23.17 -22.97
CA THR A 11 2.34 22.65 -21.68
C THR A 11 1.19 21.82 -21.13
N SER A 12 1.34 20.48 -21.13
CA SER A 12 0.46 19.56 -20.42
C SER A 12 0.58 19.84 -18.92
N GLY A 13 -0.24 20.75 -18.39
CA GLY A 13 -0.39 20.98 -16.97
C GLY A 13 -0.85 19.68 -16.31
N SER A 14 0.00 19.05 -15.51
CA SER A 14 -0.42 17.96 -14.65
C SER A 14 -1.52 18.49 -13.74
N LYS A 15 -2.72 17.91 -13.84
CA LYS A 15 -3.85 18.26 -12.98
C LYS A 15 -3.38 18.05 -11.53
N MET A 16 -3.35 19.13 -10.73
CA MET A 16 -3.02 19.00 -9.31
C MET A 16 -4.03 18.07 -8.65
N THR A 17 -3.55 17.15 -7.83
CA THR A 17 -4.40 16.23 -7.05
C THR A 17 -4.81 16.87 -5.74
N ASP A 18 -6.02 16.59 -5.30
CA ASP A 18 -6.61 17.18 -4.09
C ASP A 18 -6.28 16.33 -2.87
N GLN A 19 -5.81 16.99 -1.79
CA GLN A 19 -5.61 16.39 -0.47
C GLN A 19 -6.57 17.07 0.50
N ILE A 20 -7.60 16.34 0.92
CA ILE A 20 -8.69 16.86 1.76
C ILE A 20 -8.58 16.26 3.16
N THR A 21 -8.46 17.12 4.18
CA THR A 21 -8.46 16.71 5.59
C THR A 21 -9.77 17.16 6.23
N ILE A 22 -10.55 16.20 6.73
CA ILE A 22 -11.86 16.41 7.34
C ILE A 22 -11.75 16.18 8.86
N GLN A 23 -12.17 17.15 9.66
CA GLN A 23 -12.34 16.98 11.09
C GLN A 23 -13.73 16.43 11.37
N ALA A 24 -13.84 15.12 11.63
CA ALA A 24 -15.11 14.45 11.91
C ALA A 24 -14.93 13.11 12.61
N ASN A 25 -16.02 12.59 13.17
CA ASN A 25 -16.11 11.15 13.49
C ASN A 25 -16.19 10.35 12.18
N SER A 26 -15.25 9.44 12.00
CA SER A 26 -15.13 8.66 10.75
C SER A 26 -16.39 7.85 10.42
N VAL A 27 -17.00 7.22 11.43
CA VAL A 27 -18.19 6.37 11.23
C VAL A 27 -19.38 7.20 10.76
N GLU A 28 -19.55 8.39 11.31
CA GLU A 28 -20.64 9.31 10.94
C GLU A 28 -20.40 9.86 9.54
N TRP A 29 -19.19 10.38 9.30
CA TRP A 29 -18.85 10.98 8.02
C TRP A 29 -18.97 9.98 6.85
N ILE A 30 -18.49 8.74 7.01
CA ILE A 30 -18.55 7.70 5.97
C ILE A 30 -20.01 7.39 5.57
N LYS A 31 -20.94 7.36 6.52
CA LYS A 31 -22.37 7.10 6.26
C LYS A 31 -23.02 8.13 5.32
N GLU A 32 -22.56 9.37 5.38
CA GLU A 32 -23.10 10.48 4.58
C GLU A 32 -22.57 10.50 3.13
N GLN A 33 -21.53 9.73 2.84
CA GLN A 33 -20.89 9.76 1.52
C GLN A 33 -21.64 8.89 0.50
N PRO A 34 -21.64 9.29 -0.79
CA PRO A 34 -22.18 8.46 -1.87
C PRO A 34 -21.40 7.13 -2.01
N SER A 35 -22.08 6.10 -2.51
CA SER A 35 -21.48 4.79 -2.77
C SER A 35 -20.48 4.83 -3.94
N ALA A 36 -19.51 3.91 -3.94
CA ALA A 36 -18.61 3.62 -5.06
C ALA A 36 -17.80 4.84 -5.55
N ILE A 37 -17.19 5.60 -4.63
CA ILE A 37 -16.40 6.81 -4.93
C ILE A 37 -14.90 6.64 -4.74
N PHE A 38 -14.43 5.61 -4.00
CA PHE A 38 -13.02 5.40 -3.72
C PHE A 38 -12.47 4.16 -4.43
N ASP A 39 -11.27 4.31 -5.00
CA ASP A 39 -10.51 3.25 -5.64
C ASP A 39 -9.76 2.41 -4.62
N LEU A 40 -9.27 3.05 -3.56
CA LEU A 40 -8.49 2.45 -2.48
C LEU A 40 -8.90 3.02 -1.13
N ILE A 41 -9.03 2.16 -0.13
CA ILE A 41 -9.16 2.55 1.28
C ILE A 41 -7.96 2.00 2.04
N VAL A 42 -7.28 2.87 2.81
CA VAL A 42 -6.18 2.52 3.72
C VAL A 42 -6.60 2.92 5.12
N ALA A 43 -6.88 1.95 5.97
CA ALA A 43 -7.45 2.19 7.29
C ALA A 43 -6.55 1.67 8.41
N ASP A 44 -6.20 2.54 9.35
CA ASP A 44 -5.48 2.22 10.59
C ASP A 44 -6.36 2.59 11.80
N PRO A 45 -7.43 1.81 12.08
CA PRO A 45 -8.35 2.12 13.17
C PRO A 45 -7.66 1.95 14.53
N PRO A 46 -8.20 2.54 15.62
CA PRO A 46 -7.73 2.21 16.97
C PRO A 46 -7.87 0.71 17.24
N TYR A 47 -6.85 0.09 17.92
CA TYR A 47 -6.75 -1.38 18.08
C TYR A 47 -7.35 -1.89 19.39
N ASN A 48 -7.98 -1.03 20.18
CA ASN A 48 -8.52 -1.35 21.51
C ASN A 48 -7.47 -1.94 22.49
N VAL A 49 -6.33 -1.26 22.57
CA VAL A 49 -5.18 -1.65 23.40
C VAL A 49 -4.89 -0.67 24.54
N GLY A 50 -5.81 0.25 24.83
CA GLY A 50 -5.68 1.27 25.87
C GLY A 50 -4.74 2.43 25.48
N LYS A 51 -4.63 2.73 24.20
CA LYS A 51 -3.82 3.83 23.70
C LYS A 51 -4.55 5.16 23.87
N ASP A 52 -3.85 6.17 24.39
CA ASP A 52 -4.37 7.53 24.47
C ASP A 52 -4.05 8.30 23.18
N TYR A 53 -5.09 8.82 22.55
CA TYR A 53 -5.01 9.65 21.33
C TYR A 53 -5.34 11.13 21.63
N GLY A 54 -5.32 11.52 22.90
CA GLY A 54 -5.58 12.88 23.35
C GLY A 54 -7.07 13.20 23.53
N THR A 55 -7.91 12.90 22.56
CA THR A 55 -9.37 13.07 22.64
C THR A 55 -10.11 11.82 23.06
N THR A 56 -9.50 10.65 22.85
CA THR A 56 -10.10 9.35 23.15
C THR A 56 -9.03 8.35 23.61
N VAL A 57 -9.42 7.45 24.52
CA VAL A 57 -8.62 6.26 24.89
C VAL A 57 -9.29 5.04 24.28
N ASP A 58 -8.55 4.24 23.51
CA ASP A 58 -9.08 3.06 22.81
C ASP A 58 -9.18 1.84 23.78
N SER A 59 -10.04 1.96 24.79
CA SER A 59 -10.28 0.93 25.79
C SER A 59 -11.78 0.79 26.04
N ILE A 60 -12.44 0.04 25.17
CA ILE A 60 -13.88 -0.26 25.28
C ILE A 60 -14.10 -1.77 25.37
N ASP A 61 -15.30 -2.18 25.76
CA ASP A 61 -15.67 -3.60 25.80
C ASP A 61 -15.47 -4.26 24.43
N LYS A 62 -15.09 -5.54 24.48
CA LYS A 62 -14.84 -6.31 23.26
C LYS A 62 -16.02 -6.32 22.28
N TYR A 63 -17.23 -6.46 22.81
CA TYR A 63 -18.43 -6.54 21.96
C TYR A 63 -18.71 -5.19 21.29
N GLU A 64 -18.62 -4.10 22.03
CA GLU A 64 -18.74 -2.73 21.51
C GLU A 64 -17.68 -2.45 20.45
N TYR A 65 -16.44 -2.91 20.68
CA TYR A 65 -15.37 -2.76 19.69
C TYR A 65 -15.65 -3.52 18.39
N LEU A 66 -16.19 -4.74 18.48
CA LEU A 66 -16.57 -5.50 17.28
C LEU A 66 -17.74 -4.86 16.53
N GLN A 67 -18.68 -4.24 17.25
CA GLN A 67 -19.75 -3.45 16.65
C GLN A 67 -19.18 -2.21 15.92
N PHE A 68 -18.24 -1.51 16.54
CA PHE A 68 -17.53 -0.39 15.92
C PHE A 68 -16.81 -0.84 14.63
N LEU A 69 -16.04 -1.94 14.68
CA LEU A 69 -15.37 -2.47 13.48
C LEU A 69 -16.38 -2.78 12.36
N HIS A 70 -17.45 -3.49 12.67
CA HIS A 70 -18.48 -3.83 11.69
C HIS A 70 -19.15 -2.60 11.10
N ALA A 71 -19.48 -1.61 11.93
CA ALA A 71 -20.19 -0.40 11.50
C ALA A 71 -19.39 0.39 10.44
N TRP A 72 -18.12 0.69 10.72
CA TRP A 72 -17.33 1.47 9.76
C TRP A 72 -16.89 0.66 8.54
N ILE A 73 -16.58 -0.65 8.69
CA ILE A 73 -16.16 -1.51 7.57
C ILE A 73 -17.31 -1.72 6.57
N SER A 74 -18.53 -1.92 7.06
CA SER A 74 -19.72 -2.06 6.20
C SER A 74 -19.88 -0.84 5.30
N GLU A 75 -19.79 0.35 5.88
CA GLU A 75 -19.90 1.59 5.13
C GLU A 75 -18.68 1.82 4.22
N ALA A 76 -17.47 1.55 4.69
CA ALA A 76 -16.26 1.61 3.87
C ALA A 76 -16.37 0.67 2.65
N SER A 77 -16.89 -0.55 2.85
CA SER A 77 -17.16 -1.47 1.75
C SER A 77 -18.15 -0.89 0.73
N ARG A 78 -19.18 -0.16 1.17
CA ARG A 78 -20.12 0.54 0.30
C ARG A 78 -19.46 1.64 -0.54
N LEU A 79 -18.50 2.35 0.07
CA LEU A 79 -17.76 3.44 -0.58
C LEU A 79 -16.77 2.96 -1.64
N LEU A 80 -16.31 1.70 -1.58
CA LEU A 80 -15.41 1.14 -2.58
C LEU A 80 -16.08 1.04 -3.94
N LYS A 81 -15.38 1.48 -4.99
CA LYS A 81 -15.74 1.20 -6.38
C LYS A 81 -15.74 -0.31 -6.65
N PRO A 82 -16.41 -0.80 -7.71
CA PRO A 82 -16.47 -2.23 -8.03
C PRO A 82 -15.10 -2.92 -8.17
N HIS A 83 -14.05 -2.18 -8.54
CA HIS A 83 -12.67 -2.66 -8.66
C HIS A 83 -11.77 -2.23 -7.48
N GLY A 84 -12.36 -1.63 -6.45
CA GLY A 84 -11.64 -1.04 -5.33
C GLY A 84 -11.06 -2.08 -4.36
N THR A 85 -10.03 -1.64 -3.65
CA THR A 85 -9.27 -2.43 -2.67
C THR A 85 -9.29 -1.74 -1.31
N ILE A 86 -9.31 -2.53 -0.24
CA ILE A 86 -9.16 -2.03 1.14
C ILE A 86 -8.00 -2.73 1.83
N TYR A 87 -7.18 -1.94 2.51
CA TYR A 87 -6.17 -2.41 3.46
C TYR A 87 -6.55 -1.96 4.86
N VAL A 88 -6.58 -2.90 5.79
CA VAL A 88 -6.91 -2.60 7.20
C VAL A 88 -5.78 -3.11 8.09
N PHE A 89 -5.19 -2.19 8.84
CA PHE A 89 -4.20 -2.50 9.86
C PHE A 89 -4.87 -2.99 11.14
N MET A 90 -4.27 -3.97 11.80
CA MET A 90 -4.78 -4.48 13.08
C MET A 90 -3.69 -5.20 13.87
N GLY A 91 -3.77 -5.08 15.19
CA GLY A 91 -2.96 -5.89 16.08
C GLY A 91 -3.49 -7.31 16.25
N PHE A 92 -2.62 -8.23 16.68
CA PHE A 92 -2.89 -9.68 16.81
C PHE A 92 -4.14 -10.05 17.63
N ARG A 93 -4.63 -9.14 18.52
CA ARG A 93 -5.77 -9.45 19.40
C ARG A 93 -7.10 -9.56 18.65
N PHE A 94 -7.27 -8.77 17.59
CA PHE A 94 -8.54 -8.62 16.89
C PHE A 94 -8.49 -8.97 15.41
N ILE A 95 -7.33 -9.33 14.88
CA ILE A 95 -7.15 -9.60 13.44
C ILE A 95 -8.06 -10.71 12.91
N SER A 96 -8.29 -11.78 13.68
CA SER A 96 -9.19 -12.87 13.27
C SER A 96 -10.65 -12.44 13.18
N TYR A 97 -11.10 -11.57 14.10
CA TYR A 97 -12.45 -11.00 14.04
C TYR A 97 -12.58 -10.01 12.87
N LEU A 98 -11.56 -9.21 12.64
CA LEU A 98 -11.51 -8.29 11.50
C LEU A 98 -11.63 -9.04 10.17
N TYR A 99 -10.89 -10.16 10.01
CA TYR A 99 -10.98 -11.04 8.85
C TYR A 99 -12.43 -11.52 8.63
N ASP A 100 -13.06 -12.04 9.67
CA ASP A 100 -14.43 -12.56 9.60
C ASP A 100 -15.46 -11.47 9.24
N ILE A 101 -15.27 -10.24 9.76
CA ILE A 101 -16.11 -9.09 9.43
C ILE A 101 -15.97 -8.74 7.94
N LEU A 102 -14.72 -8.59 7.45
CA LEU A 102 -14.46 -8.23 6.05
C LEU A 102 -15.04 -9.26 5.08
N GLU A 103 -14.77 -10.54 5.31
CA GLU A 103 -15.20 -11.62 4.43
C GLU A 103 -16.71 -11.92 4.54
N LYS A 104 -17.16 -12.29 5.75
CA LYS A 104 -18.51 -12.85 5.92
C LYS A 104 -19.61 -11.81 6.13
N LYS A 105 -19.27 -10.65 6.76
CA LYS A 105 -20.27 -9.62 7.03
C LYS A 105 -20.36 -8.57 5.93
N CYS A 106 -19.22 -8.21 5.33
CA CYS A 106 -19.16 -7.16 4.31
C CYS A 106 -19.04 -7.70 2.88
N GLY A 107 -18.90 -9.03 2.70
CA GLY A 107 -18.86 -9.69 1.39
C GLY A 107 -17.68 -9.27 0.53
N LEU A 108 -16.57 -8.90 1.14
CA LEU A 108 -15.33 -8.60 0.44
C LEU A 108 -14.53 -9.88 0.20
N PHE A 109 -13.70 -9.86 -0.84
CA PHE A 109 -12.90 -11.01 -1.23
C PHE A 109 -11.48 -10.89 -0.65
N PHE A 110 -11.08 -11.89 0.13
CA PHE A 110 -9.73 -11.97 0.67
C PHE A 110 -8.69 -12.04 -0.45
N ASN A 111 -7.60 -11.27 -0.31
CA ASN A 111 -6.46 -11.33 -1.20
C ASN A 111 -5.19 -11.76 -0.47
N THR A 112 -4.77 -11.00 0.55
CA THR A 112 -3.51 -11.27 1.25
C THR A 112 -3.60 -10.84 2.71
N TRP A 113 -3.00 -11.64 3.59
CA TRP A 113 -2.69 -11.28 4.97
C TRP A 113 -1.21 -10.94 5.03
N ILE A 114 -0.89 -9.66 5.28
CA ILE A 114 0.47 -9.14 5.29
C ILE A 114 0.93 -9.03 6.74
N CYS A 115 2.09 -9.62 7.05
CA CYS A 115 2.79 -9.44 8.31
C CYS A 115 3.77 -8.26 8.17
N TRP A 116 3.46 -7.14 8.80
CA TRP A 116 4.39 -6.01 8.87
C TRP A 116 5.32 -6.20 10.07
N HIS A 117 6.51 -6.73 9.81
CA HIS A 117 7.54 -6.98 10.79
C HIS A 117 8.37 -5.73 11.10
N TYR A 118 8.69 -5.55 12.38
CA TYR A 118 9.56 -4.50 12.90
C TYR A 118 10.39 -5.01 14.08
N THR A 119 11.57 -4.38 14.31
CA THR A 119 12.53 -4.86 15.32
C THR A 119 12.26 -4.31 16.72
N GLN A 120 11.49 -3.21 16.84
CA GLN A 120 11.16 -2.56 18.10
C GLN A 120 10.04 -3.28 18.86
N GLY A 121 9.93 -3.00 20.15
CA GLY A 121 8.86 -3.49 21.01
C GLY A 121 9.39 -3.98 22.35
N GLN A 122 8.48 -4.10 23.32
CA GLN A 122 8.83 -4.54 24.68
C GLN A 122 9.15 -6.03 24.71
N GLY A 123 10.21 -6.38 25.44
CA GLY A 123 10.54 -7.77 25.72
C GLY A 123 9.54 -8.42 26.69
N ARG A 124 9.22 -9.69 26.46
CA ARG A 124 8.40 -10.50 27.38
C ARG A 124 9.28 -11.47 28.16
N ARG A 125 9.01 -11.62 29.45
CA ARG A 125 9.71 -12.61 30.28
C ARG A 125 9.19 -14.03 30.06
N ARG A 126 7.90 -14.17 29.72
CA ARG A 126 7.24 -15.46 29.43
C ARG A 126 6.50 -15.36 28.10
N GLY A 127 6.94 -16.11 27.11
CA GLY A 127 6.45 -16.09 25.74
C GLY A 127 7.25 -15.18 24.82
N PHE A 128 6.95 -15.27 23.52
CA PHE A 128 7.62 -14.49 22.48
C PHE A 128 7.12 -13.04 22.47
N SER A 129 8.04 -12.10 22.26
CA SER A 129 7.71 -10.68 22.11
C SER A 129 7.06 -10.42 20.75
N VAL A 130 5.97 -9.68 20.73
CA VAL A 130 5.32 -9.25 19.47
C VAL A 130 6.25 -8.30 18.72
N ARG A 131 6.46 -8.56 17.44
CA ARG A 131 7.34 -7.81 16.53
C ARG A 131 6.68 -7.55 15.19
N HIS A 132 5.37 -7.59 15.13
CA HIS A 132 4.61 -7.30 13.91
C HIS A 132 3.25 -6.74 14.24
N ASP A 133 2.71 -5.98 13.29
CA ASP A 133 1.29 -5.76 13.12
C ASP A 133 0.83 -6.45 11.84
N ASP A 134 -0.44 -6.70 11.73
CA ASP A 134 -1.05 -7.38 10.60
C ASP A 134 -1.78 -6.36 9.71
N ILE A 135 -1.77 -6.61 8.41
CA ILE A 135 -2.51 -5.83 7.42
C ILE A 135 -3.31 -6.78 6.56
N LEU A 136 -4.62 -6.64 6.56
CA LEU A 136 -5.49 -7.42 5.69
C LEU A 136 -5.77 -6.67 4.40
N MET A 137 -5.51 -7.29 3.26
CA MET A 137 -5.89 -6.82 1.95
C MET A 137 -7.12 -7.56 1.46
N PHE A 138 -8.19 -6.82 1.22
CA PHE A 138 -9.43 -7.33 0.64
C PHE A 138 -9.81 -6.51 -0.59
N THR A 139 -10.57 -7.12 -1.51
CA THR A 139 -11.00 -6.49 -2.76
C THR A 139 -12.52 -6.54 -2.90
N LYS A 140 -13.09 -5.57 -3.62
CA LYS A 140 -14.54 -5.56 -3.91
C LYS A 140 -14.95 -6.60 -4.94
N HIS A 141 -14.02 -7.08 -5.76
CA HIS A 141 -14.23 -8.11 -6.78
C HIS A 141 -13.05 -9.10 -6.77
N PRO A 142 -13.30 -10.43 -6.90
CA PRO A 142 -12.25 -11.44 -6.72
C PRO A 142 -11.14 -11.43 -7.78
N ARG A 143 -11.39 -10.86 -8.97
CA ARG A 143 -10.44 -10.88 -10.10
C ARG A 143 -10.25 -9.51 -10.75
N ASN A 144 -11.21 -8.60 -10.67
CA ASN A 144 -11.15 -7.29 -11.31
C ASN A 144 -10.84 -6.21 -10.27
N PHE A 145 -9.56 -6.08 -9.94
CA PHE A 145 -9.03 -5.05 -9.05
C PHE A 145 -7.66 -4.57 -9.53
N THR A 146 -7.26 -3.38 -9.11
CA THR A 146 -5.96 -2.81 -9.45
C THR A 146 -4.86 -3.46 -8.62
N PHE A 147 -3.84 -4.05 -9.28
CA PHE A 147 -2.61 -4.52 -8.63
C PHE A 147 -1.40 -4.32 -9.55
N ASN A 148 -0.61 -3.30 -9.25
CA ASN A 148 0.53 -2.85 -10.05
C ASN A 148 1.82 -3.49 -9.53
N LEU A 149 2.01 -4.80 -9.75
CA LEU A 149 3.17 -5.54 -9.25
C LEU A 149 4.50 -4.92 -9.67
N ASP A 150 4.57 -4.41 -10.90
CA ASP A 150 5.80 -3.84 -11.43
C ASP A 150 6.24 -2.56 -10.71
N ASP A 151 5.28 -1.84 -10.09
CA ASP A 151 5.55 -0.59 -9.34
C ASP A 151 6.11 -0.84 -7.94
N ILE A 152 5.99 -2.06 -7.43
CA ILE A 152 6.37 -2.43 -6.05
C ILE A 152 7.44 -3.52 -5.96
N ARG A 153 8.01 -3.94 -7.10
CA ARG A 153 9.04 -5.00 -7.08
C ARG A 153 10.23 -4.62 -6.21
N VAL A 154 10.76 -5.63 -5.53
CA VAL A 154 11.94 -5.54 -4.67
C VAL A 154 13.13 -6.26 -5.32
N PRO A 155 14.39 -5.94 -4.92
CA PRO A 155 15.55 -6.65 -5.42
C PRO A 155 15.44 -8.17 -5.20
N GLN A 156 15.91 -8.95 -6.19
CA GLN A 156 15.97 -10.40 -6.07
C GLN A 156 16.87 -10.82 -4.90
N LYS A 157 16.40 -11.70 -4.05
CA LYS A 157 17.21 -12.30 -2.98
C LYS A 157 18.15 -13.39 -3.53
N TYR A 158 17.63 -14.14 -4.49
CA TYR A 158 18.36 -15.24 -5.15
C TYR A 158 18.38 -14.98 -6.64
N HIS A 159 19.57 -14.82 -7.19
CA HIS A 159 19.77 -14.50 -8.59
C HIS A 159 19.89 -15.79 -9.40
N ARG A 160 18.79 -16.24 -9.97
CA ARG A 160 18.72 -17.36 -10.90
C ARG A 160 18.43 -16.83 -12.31
N ASN A 161 18.94 -17.49 -13.35
CA ASN A 161 18.74 -17.08 -14.73
C ASN A 161 17.27 -17.00 -15.18
N ILE A 162 16.37 -17.68 -14.45
CA ILE A 162 14.92 -17.65 -14.67
C ILE A 162 14.20 -16.49 -13.96
N ASN A 163 14.88 -15.75 -13.10
CA ASN A 163 14.28 -14.69 -12.31
C ASN A 163 14.00 -13.43 -13.17
N ASN A 164 12.94 -12.72 -12.81
CA ASN A 164 12.62 -11.46 -13.47
C ASN A 164 13.65 -10.39 -13.09
N MET A 165 14.35 -9.83 -14.08
CA MET A 165 15.35 -8.76 -13.87
C MET A 165 14.75 -7.48 -13.29
N ARG A 166 13.45 -7.24 -13.46
CA ARG A 166 12.74 -6.12 -12.80
C ARG A 166 12.51 -6.34 -11.30
N GLY A 167 12.97 -7.45 -10.74
CA GLY A 167 12.87 -7.77 -9.33
C GLY A 167 11.77 -8.77 -8.99
N ALA A 168 11.73 -9.13 -7.70
CA ALA A 168 10.78 -10.07 -7.13
C ALA A 168 9.48 -9.38 -6.70
N ASN A 169 8.41 -10.16 -6.57
CA ASN A 169 7.26 -9.78 -5.76
C ASN A 169 7.72 -9.63 -4.29
N PRO A 170 7.36 -8.56 -3.59
CA PRO A 170 7.77 -8.35 -2.20
C PRO A 170 7.30 -9.44 -1.22
N GLY A 171 6.29 -10.25 -1.62
CA GLY A 171 5.68 -11.23 -0.72
C GLY A 171 4.77 -10.57 0.33
N ASP A 172 4.42 -11.32 1.36
CA ASP A 172 3.48 -10.95 2.41
C ASP A 172 4.14 -10.70 3.79
N VAL A 173 5.45 -10.82 3.89
CA VAL A 173 6.23 -10.41 5.07
C VAL A 173 7.02 -9.16 4.74
N TRP A 174 6.59 -8.03 5.31
CA TRP A 174 7.17 -6.72 5.02
C TRP A 174 8.01 -6.23 6.21
N GLU A 175 9.23 -5.81 5.95
CA GLU A 175 10.13 -5.24 6.94
C GLU A 175 10.21 -3.72 6.76
N PHE A 176 9.51 -2.99 7.62
CA PHE A 176 9.61 -1.54 7.74
C PHE A 176 9.79 -1.18 9.20
N SER A 177 10.83 -0.42 9.51
CA SER A 177 11.03 0.08 10.86
C SER A 177 9.93 1.06 11.28
N HIS A 178 9.52 1.01 12.53
CA HIS A 178 8.74 2.11 13.11
C HIS A 178 9.51 3.43 13.04
N ILE A 179 8.78 4.53 12.97
CA ILE A 179 9.38 5.86 13.05
C ILE A 179 9.80 6.13 14.49
N HIS A 180 11.12 6.28 14.69
CA HIS A 180 11.70 6.56 16.00
C HIS A 180 11.53 8.02 16.43
N TYR A 181 11.53 8.27 17.75
CA TYR A 181 11.48 9.61 18.34
C TYR A 181 12.60 10.54 17.86
N CYS A 182 13.73 9.98 17.43
CA CYS A 182 14.90 10.74 16.98
C CYS A 182 14.92 11.00 15.46
N GLN A 183 13.92 10.56 14.71
CA GLN A 183 13.85 10.80 13.26
C GLN A 183 13.20 12.15 12.98
N GLY A 184 13.83 12.98 12.13
CA GLY A 184 13.38 14.34 11.84
C GLY A 184 12.02 14.45 11.13
N ASN A 185 11.49 13.34 10.59
CA ASN A 185 10.17 13.23 9.96
C ASN A 185 9.06 12.76 10.91
N ARG A 186 9.40 12.49 12.19
CA ARG A 186 8.40 12.10 13.19
C ARG A 186 7.49 13.28 13.53
N GLN A 187 6.19 13.02 13.47
CA GLN A 187 5.17 13.91 13.98
C GLN A 187 4.87 13.57 15.46
N ALA A 188 4.24 14.49 16.19
CA ALA A 188 3.81 14.27 17.58
C ALA A 188 2.61 13.29 17.72
N HIS A 189 2.50 12.31 16.83
CA HIS A 189 1.45 11.29 16.82
C HIS A 189 2.00 9.96 17.37
N PRO A 190 1.28 9.26 18.26
CA PRO A 190 1.81 8.07 18.95
C PRO A 190 2.05 6.86 18.06
N THR A 191 1.30 6.74 16.96
CA THR A 191 1.29 5.56 16.07
C THR A 191 1.51 5.91 14.60
N GLN A 192 2.30 6.95 14.32
CA GLN A 192 2.61 7.32 12.94
C GLN A 192 3.14 6.14 12.12
N LYS A 193 2.50 5.84 10.98
CA LYS A 193 2.96 4.79 10.07
C LYS A 193 4.13 5.28 9.20
N PRO A 194 5.08 4.40 8.82
CA PRO A 194 6.16 4.73 7.89
C PRO A 194 5.61 5.07 6.49
N GLU A 195 6.11 6.15 5.89
CA GLU A 195 5.69 6.57 4.55
C GLU A 195 5.97 5.49 3.50
N GLY A 196 7.11 4.80 3.59
CA GLY A 196 7.47 3.73 2.65
C GLY A 196 6.53 2.51 2.70
N LEU A 197 5.93 2.23 3.87
CA LEU A 197 4.92 1.18 4.02
C LEU A 197 3.63 1.56 3.27
N ILE A 198 3.15 2.79 3.48
CA ILE A 198 1.97 3.32 2.81
C ILE A 198 2.23 3.53 1.30
N GLU A 199 3.44 3.96 0.91
CA GLU A 199 3.85 4.08 -0.49
C GLU A 199 3.66 2.76 -1.24
N ARG A 200 4.08 1.64 -0.65
CA ARG A 200 3.90 0.31 -1.26
C ARG A 200 2.43 -0.03 -1.47
N ILE A 201 1.57 0.24 -0.50
CA ILE A 201 0.13 0.01 -0.59
C ILE A 201 -0.48 0.86 -1.72
N VAL A 202 -0.20 2.16 -1.71
CA VAL A 202 -0.75 3.12 -2.69
C VAL A 202 -0.31 2.79 -4.11
N LEU A 203 0.97 2.46 -4.30
CA LEU A 203 1.49 2.05 -5.61
C LEU A 203 0.89 0.74 -6.10
N ALA A 204 0.78 -0.26 -5.20
CA ALA A 204 0.23 -1.57 -5.56
C ALA A 204 -1.21 -1.47 -6.05
N SER A 205 -2.05 -0.67 -5.40
CA SER A 205 -3.50 -0.77 -5.53
C SER A 205 -4.19 0.50 -6.02
N SER A 206 -3.44 1.43 -6.63
CA SER A 206 -4.01 2.62 -7.25
C SER A 206 -3.19 3.15 -8.42
N SER A 207 -3.82 3.97 -9.26
CA SER A 207 -3.23 4.70 -10.37
C SER A 207 -3.19 6.20 -10.07
N LYS A 208 -2.38 6.97 -10.83
CA LYS A 208 -2.37 8.44 -10.71
C LYS A 208 -3.78 8.99 -10.96
N GLY A 209 -4.22 9.91 -10.10
CA GLY A 209 -5.54 10.53 -10.15
C GLY A 209 -6.66 9.72 -9.49
N ASP A 210 -6.41 8.49 -9.02
CA ASP A 210 -7.39 7.70 -8.25
C ASP A 210 -7.73 8.37 -6.92
N ASN A 211 -8.93 8.08 -6.41
CA ASN A 211 -9.44 8.59 -5.15
C ASN A 211 -9.17 7.59 -4.02
N ILE A 212 -8.47 8.05 -3.00
CA ILE A 212 -8.07 7.24 -1.83
C ILE A 212 -8.76 7.79 -0.58
N LEU A 213 -9.23 6.89 0.30
CA LEU A 213 -9.75 7.25 1.61
C LEU A 213 -8.84 6.70 2.71
N ASP A 214 -8.51 7.56 3.67
CA ASP A 214 -7.98 7.17 4.97
C ASP A 214 -8.97 7.62 6.06
N PRO A 215 -9.83 6.70 6.56
CA PRO A 215 -10.86 7.07 7.52
C PRO A 215 -10.32 7.33 8.94
N PHE A 216 -9.04 7.06 9.19
CA PHE A 216 -8.38 7.26 10.49
C PHE A 216 -7.01 7.90 10.28
N SER A 217 -7.00 9.10 9.68
CA SER A 217 -5.79 9.65 9.05
C SER A 217 -4.69 10.07 10.02
N GLY A 218 -4.99 10.27 11.30
CA GLY A 218 -4.01 10.58 12.34
C GLY A 218 -3.03 11.68 11.93
N SER A 219 -1.75 11.34 11.79
CA SER A 219 -0.68 12.25 11.37
C SER A 219 -0.63 12.54 9.86
N GLY A 220 -1.61 12.08 9.07
CA GLY A 220 -1.71 12.35 7.63
C GLY A 220 -0.69 11.63 6.75
N THR A 221 -0.17 10.48 7.17
CA THR A 221 0.84 9.74 6.36
C THR A 221 0.29 9.33 5.01
N THR A 222 -0.94 8.81 4.94
CA THR A 222 -1.58 8.41 3.69
C THR A 222 -1.76 9.60 2.75
N LEU A 223 -2.24 10.74 3.27
CA LEU A 223 -2.41 11.96 2.47
C LEU A 223 -1.08 12.45 1.91
N ARG A 224 -0.03 12.46 2.74
CA ARG A 224 1.31 12.87 2.31
C ARG A 224 1.84 12.00 1.18
N VAL A 225 1.70 10.69 1.30
CA VAL A 225 2.11 9.73 0.26
C VAL A 225 1.29 9.91 -1.02
N CYS A 226 -0.02 10.06 -0.91
CA CYS A 226 -0.92 10.30 -2.05
C CYS A 226 -0.55 11.59 -2.79
N GLN A 227 -0.25 12.67 -2.08
CA GLN A 227 0.22 13.92 -2.65
C GLN A 227 1.47 13.72 -3.51
N GLN A 228 2.46 13.00 -2.99
CA GLN A 228 3.73 12.76 -3.68
C GLN A 228 3.58 11.81 -4.89
N LEU A 229 2.62 10.91 -4.82
CA LEU A 229 2.36 9.94 -5.88
C LEU A 229 1.29 10.40 -6.88
N SER A 230 0.77 11.61 -6.75
CA SER A 230 -0.28 12.18 -7.62
C SER A 230 -1.60 11.39 -7.56
N ARG A 231 -2.07 11.06 -6.36
CA ARG A 231 -3.41 10.53 -6.07
C ARG A 231 -4.21 11.56 -5.32
N ASN A 232 -5.54 11.58 -5.50
CA ASN A 232 -6.44 12.32 -4.64
C ASN A 232 -6.60 11.54 -3.32
N CYS A 233 -6.65 12.24 -2.19
CA CYS A 233 -6.84 11.59 -0.91
C CYS A 233 -7.74 12.39 0.01
N THR A 234 -8.71 11.70 0.61
CA THR A 234 -9.54 12.23 1.69
C THR A 234 -9.13 11.53 2.98
N GLY A 235 -8.69 12.31 3.97
CA GLY A 235 -8.38 11.85 5.32
C GLY A 235 -9.43 12.34 6.30
N VAL A 236 -9.94 11.46 7.15
CA VAL A 236 -10.87 11.81 8.24
C VAL A 236 -10.17 11.62 9.57
N GLU A 237 -10.24 12.62 10.43
CA GLU A 237 -9.59 12.62 11.75
C GLU A 237 -10.48 13.36 12.76
N ILE A 238 -10.65 12.77 13.93
CA ILE A 238 -11.50 13.35 14.99
C ILE A 238 -10.76 14.41 15.82
N ASN A 239 -9.43 14.25 15.98
CA ASN A 239 -8.64 15.16 16.80
C ASN A 239 -8.22 16.39 15.98
N PRO A 240 -8.65 17.61 16.36
CA PRO A 240 -8.30 18.84 15.65
C PRO A 240 -6.81 19.12 15.59
N GLU A 241 -6.02 18.73 16.59
CA GLU A 241 -4.57 18.92 16.61
C GLU A 241 -3.90 18.07 15.52
N TYR A 242 -4.39 16.85 15.28
CA TYR A 242 -3.88 15.99 14.21
C TYR A 242 -4.32 16.45 12.82
N VAL A 243 -5.50 17.09 12.72
CA VAL A 243 -5.94 17.74 11.49
C VAL A 243 -4.98 18.86 11.10
N GLU A 244 -4.64 19.77 12.04
CA GLU A 244 -3.68 20.86 11.78
C GLU A 244 -2.28 20.31 11.49
N MET A 245 -1.81 19.32 12.26
CA MET A 245 -0.53 18.62 11.99
C MET A 245 -0.47 18.07 10.56
N THR A 246 -1.56 17.49 10.07
CA THR A 246 -1.65 16.97 8.71
C THR A 246 -1.57 18.10 7.68
N ARG A 247 -2.28 19.22 7.89
CA ARG A 247 -2.21 20.40 7.01
C ARG A 247 -0.80 20.97 6.93
N ASP A 248 -0.15 21.13 8.07
CA ASP A 248 1.24 21.58 8.14
C ASP A 248 2.20 20.64 7.39
N ARG A 249 1.99 19.32 7.55
CA ARG A 249 2.79 18.31 6.87
C ARG A 249 2.61 18.38 5.36
N LEU A 250 1.40 18.55 4.86
CA LEU A 250 1.10 18.68 3.44
C LEU A 250 1.67 19.96 2.81
N ALA A 251 1.79 21.04 3.59
CA ALA A 251 2.39 22.30 3.15
C ALA A 251 3.91 22.25 3.01
N ARG A 252 4.59 21.27 3.65
CA ARG A 252 6.06 21.17 3.60
C ARG A 252 6.55 20.62 2.25
N PRO A 253 7.70 21.10 1.73
CA PRO A 253 8.33 20.53 0.57
C PRO A 253 8.59 19.01 0.75
N PHE A 254 8.53 18.27 -0.35
CA PHE A 254 8.90 16.85 -0.33
C PHE A 254 10.42 16.69 -0.33
N SER A 255 10.93 15.92 0.59
CA SER A 255 12.38 15.62 0.74
C SER A 255 12.72 14.14 0.52
N GLY A 256 11.76 13.36 0.07
CA GLY A 256 11.87 11.90 -0.07
C GLY A 256 11.03 11.15 0.97
N PHE A 257 10.78 9.86 0.70
CA PHE A 257 10.13 8.98 1.67
C PHE A 257 11.09 8.55 2.77
N ASP A 258 10.54 8.04 3.86
CA ASP A 258 11.30 7.47 4.97
C ASP A 258 12.33 6.45 4.48
N SER A 259 13.43 6.32 5.22
CA SER A 259 14.42 5.27 4.95
C SER A 259 13.77 3.90 5.03
N ILE A 260 13.83 3.17 3.92
CA ILE A 260 13.37 1.79 3.83
C ILE A 260 14.59 0.89 3.97
N ASP A 261 14.43 -0.26 4.63
CA ASP A 261 15.44 -1.32 4.61
C ASP A 261 15.93 -1.52 3.16
N PRO A 262 17.26 -1.53 2.90
CA PRO A 262 17.80 -1.70 1.54
C PRO A 262 17.25 -2.91 0.79
N ARG A 263 16.84 -3.97 1.52
CA ARG A 263 16.19 -5.16 0.96
C ARG A 263 14.79 -4.88 0.41
N MET A 264 14.17 -3.79 0.85
CA MET A 264 12.81 -3.38 0.46
C MET A 264 12.80 -2.26 -0.57
N LYS A 265 13.96 -1.76 -0.99
CA LYS A 265 14.06 -0.75 -2.06
C LYS A 265 13.43 -1.30 -3.35
N ARG A 266 12.66 -0.46 -4.00
CA ARG A 266 12.07 -0.80 -5.30
C ARG A 266 13.15 -0.92 -6.38
N VAL A 267 12.90 -1.80 -7.34
CA VAL A 267 13.65 -1.82 -8.59
C VAL A 267 13.14 -0.66 -9.47
N PRO A 268 13.99 0.04 -10.23
CA PRO A 268 13.56 1.10 -11.12
C PRO A 268 12.42 0.66 -12.04
N LEU A 269 11.41 1.53 -12.18
CA LEU A 269 10.18 1.21 -12.91
C LEU A 269 10.37 1.16 -14.42
N ASP A 270 11.23 2.01 -14.95
CA ASP A 270 11.38 2.15 -16.39
C ASP A 270 12.83 1.92 -16.86
N LEU A 271 13.13 0.64 -17.10
CA LEU A 271 14.41 0.25 -17.71
C LEU A 271 14.54 0.62 -19.20
N ARG A 272 13.53 1.25 -19.81
CA ARG A 272 13.64 1.83 -21.17
C ARG A 272 14.39 3.15 -21.14
N ASP A 273 14.33 3.88 -20.04
CA ASP A 273 15.13 5.07 -19.82
C ASP A 273 16.61 4.66 -19.77
N PRO A 274 17.46 5.21 -20.67
CA PRO A 274 18.87 4.82 -20.73
C PRO A 274 19.64 5.09 -19.43
N ASP A 275 19.34 6.20 -18.76
CA ASP A 275 20.05 6.61 -17.54
C ASP A 275 19.66 5.71 -16.38
N ILE A 276 18.36 5.44 -16.17
CA ILE A 276 17.85 4.52 -15.16
C ILE A 276 18.38 3.10 -15.42
N ARG A 277 18.39 2.66 -16.66
CA ARG A 277 18.94 1.35 -17.05
C ARG A 277 20.42 1.25 -16.75
N GLN A 278 21.21 2.28 -17.08
CA GLN A 278 22.66 2.28 -16.83
C GLN A 278 22.97 2.28 -15.34
N GLU A 279 22.24 3.05 -14.54
CA GLU A 279 22.36 3.01 -13.09
C GLU A 279 22.01 1.61 -12.53
N TYR A 280 20.96 0.99 -13.02
CA TYR A 280 20.56 -0.36 -12.63
C TYR A 280 21.61 -1.41 -13.00
N ILE A 281 22.15 -1.34 -14.22
CA ILE A 281 23.25 -2.19 -14.72
C ILE A 281 24.48 -2.03 -13.80
N ASN A 282 24.92 -0.81 -13.57
CA ASN A 282 26.10 -0.54 -12.74
C ASN A 282 25.96 -1.08 -11.32
N LYS A 283 24.77 -0.95 -10.74
CA LYS A 283 24.46 -1.43 -9.38
C LYS A 283 24.45 -2.95 -9.27
N HIS A 284 24.06 -3.66 -10.34
CA HIS A 284 23.93 -5.12 -10.37
C HIS A 284 25.09 -5.80 -11.13
N LYS A 285 26.00 -5.02 -11.72
CA LYS A 285 27.15 -5.49 -12.51
C LYS A 285 27.97 -6.56 -11.79
N HIS A 286 28.28 -6.34 -10.52
CA HIS A 286 29.10 -7.28 -9.74
C HIS A 286 28.45 -8.66 -9.61
N TRP A 287 27.15 -8.70 -9.42
CA TRP A 287 26.40 -9.97 -9.37
C TRP A 287 26.34 -10.65 -10.72
N PHE A 288 26.14 -9.90 -11.79
CA PHE A 288 26.05 -10.42 -13.14
C PHE A 288 27.38 -11.02 -13.60
N LEU A 289 28.47 -10.31 -13.40
CA LEU A 289 29.83 -10.76 -13.73
C LEU A 289 30.21 -12.05 -12.99
N LYS A 290 29.71 -12.24 -11.78
CA LYS A 290 29.92 -13.47 -11.01
C LYS A 290 29.23 -14.70 -11.62
N ASN A 291 28.16 -14.53 -12.37
CA ASN A 291 27.35 -15.63 -12.90
C ASN A 291 27.56 -15.85 -14.43
N HIS A 292 28.22 -14.92 -15.12
CA HIS A 292 28.42 -14.95 -16.57
C HIS A 292 29.90 -14.72 -16.98
N GLU A 293 30.83 -15.25 -16.21
CA GLU A 293 32.28 -15.29 -16.52
C GLU A 293 32.86 -13.94 -16.99
N ASN A 294 32.37 -12.82 -16.41
CA ASN A 294 32.83 -11.45 -16.67
C ASN A 294 32.46 -10.86 -18.04
N ASP A 295 31.49 -11.41 -18.77
CA ASP A 295 31.03 -10.85 -20.03
C ASP A 295 29.97 -9.75 -19.83
N VAL A 296 30.38 -8.49 -19.97
CA VAL A 296 29.49 -7.31 -19.82
C VAL A 296 28.55 -7.17 -21.01
N ASP A 297 28.97 -7.55 -22.20
CA ASP A 297 28.17 -7.45 -23.43
C ASP A 297 27.05 -8.49 -23.42
N GLU A 298 27.28 -9.66 -22.85
CA GLU A 298 26.25 -10.66 -22.67
C GLU A 298 25.21 -10.25 -21.61
N PHE A 299 25.61 -9.51 -20.58
CA PHE A 299 24.71 -8.88 -19.64
C PHE A 299 23.76 -7.88 -20.28
N GLU A 300 24.26 -6.98 -21.08
CA GLU A 300 23.43 -6.00 -21.78
C GLU A 300 22.45 -6.69 -22.73
N LYS A 301 22.91 -7.70 -23.47
CA LYS A 301 22.04 -8.53 -24.32
C LYS A 301 20.97 -9.25 -23.53
N GLU A 302 21.30 -9.84 -22.36
CA GLU A 302 20.34 -10.52 -21.52
C GLU A 302 19.31 -9.57 -20.91
N VAL A 303 19.70 -8.39 -20.46
CA VAL A 303 18.80 -7.33 -20.00
C VAL A 303 17.83 -6.94 -21.11
N MET A 304 18.34 -6.73 -22.33
CA MET A 304 17.52 -6.38 -23.48
C MET A 304 16.59 -7.53 -23.91
N ARG A 305 17.08 -8.78 -23.86
CA ARG A 305 16.28 -9.98 -24.15
C ARG A 305 15.12 -10.14 -23.16
N LEU A 306 15.38 -10.03 -21.87
CA LEU A 306 14.37 -10.15 -20.81
C LEU A 306 13.36 -9.00 -20.87
N TYR A 307 13.83 -7.80 -21.14
CA TYR A 307 12.98 -6.63 -21.33
C TYR A 307 12.10 -6.77 -22.59
N GLY A 308 12.65 -7.25 -23.71
CA GLY A 308 11.92 -7.52 -24.96
C GLY A 308 10.83 -8.59 -24.76
N HIS A 309 11.08 -9.65 -24.01
CA HIS A 309 10.10 -10.69 -23.68
C HIS A 309 8.96 -10.19 -22.80
N ILE A 310 9.23 -9.27 -21.87
CA ILE A 310 8.18 -8.68 -21.02
C ILE A 310 7.17 -7.87 -21.86
N ASN A 311 7.64 -7.15 -22.86
CA ASN A 311 6.78 -6.35 -23.75
C ASN A 311 5.96 -7.20 -24.76
N THR A 312 6.50 -8.33 -25.22
CA THR A 312 5.80 -9.22 -26.17
C THR A 312 4.72 -10.09 -25.50
N ARG A 313 4.88 -10.46 -24.22
CA ARG A 313 3.87 -11.22 -23.49
C ARG A 313 2.59 -10.43 -23.17
N LYS A 314 2.62 -9.11 -23.17
CA LYS A 314 1.40 -8.29 -23.02
C LYS A 314 0.44 -8.39 -24.22
N LYS A 315 0.88 -8.88 -25.37
CA LYS A 315 0.05 -9.01 -26.59
C LYS A 315 -0.55 -10.39 -26.86
N SER A 316 -0.24 -11.44 -26.09
CA SER A 316 -0.63 -12.82 -26.46
C SER A 316 -1.19 -13.69 -25.34
N LYS A 317 -1.88 -13.15 -24.33
CA LYS A 317 -2.68 -13.99 -23.44
C LYS A 317 -4.15 -13.85 -23.77
N ALA A 318 -4.62 -14.72 -24.67
CA ALA A 318 -6.02 -15.17 -24.65
C ALA A 318 -6.35 -15.71 -23.23
N PRO A 319 -7.56 -15.48 -22.71
CA PRO A 319 -7.96 -16.01 -21.40
C PRO A 319 -7.78 -17.54 -21.42
N ARG A 320 -7.12 -18.07 -20.39
CA ARG A 320 -7.07 -19.52 -20.19
C ARG A 320 -8.51 -19.97 -19.96
N PRO A 321 -8.96 -21.09 -20.57
CA PRO A 321 -10.24 -21.68 -20.22
C PRO A 321 -10.21 -22.01 -18.73
N ASP A 322 -11.32 -21.76 -18.06
CA ASP A 322 -11.53 -21.97 -16.62
C ASP A 322 -11.03 -23.36 -16.22
N SER A 323 -9.89 -23.42 -15.52
CA SER A 323 -9.62 -24.57 -14.68
C SER A 323 -10.61 -24.46 -13.53
N GLN A 324 -11.56 -25.38 -13.51
CA GLN A 324 -12.46 -25.57 -12.38
C GLN A 324 -11.67 -25.47 -11.08
N SER A 325 -11.99 -24.48 -10.28
CA SER A 325 -11.54 -24.39 -8.91
C SER A 325 -12.09 -25.61 -8.19
N GLY A 326 -11.27 -26.60 -7.97
CA GLY A 326 -11.59 -27.64 -7.01
C GLY A 326 -11.73 -26.94 -5.65
N ASP A 327 -12.93 -27.00 -5.09
CA ASP A 327 -13.22 -26.63 -3.72
C ASP A 327 -12.33 -27.43 -2.79
N LEU A 328 -11.21 -26.86 -2.35
CA LEU A 328 -10.46 -27.32 -1.21
C LEU A 328 -11.07 -26.64 0.02
N PHE A 329 -11.71 -27.47 0.84
CA PHE A 329 -12.41 -27.16 2.10
C PHE A 329 -13.91 -26.85 2.01
N THR A 330 -14.72 -27.86 1.68
CA THR A 330 -16.06 -28.00 2.24
C THR A 330 -15.95 -28.65 3.62
N PHE A 331 -15.98 -27.88 4.68
CA PHE A 331 -16.32 -28.38 6.01
C PHE A 331 -17.84 -28.60 6.11
N SER A 332 -18.30 -29.71 5.59
CA SER A 332 -19.61 -30.26 5.93
C SER A 332 -19.44 -31.77 6.12
N GLN A 333 -19.10 -32.16 7.34
CA GLN A 333 -19.44 -33.42 7.98
C GLN A 333 -18.57 -33.63 9.23
N LEU A 334 -19.01 -33.07 10.34
CA LEU A 334 -18.72 -33.57 11.69
C LEU A 334 -19.94 -33.23 12.55
N SER A 335 -21.00 -34.05 12.39
CA SER A 335 -22.03 -34.25 13.40
C SER A 335 -22.32 -35.75 13.40
N ALA A 336 -21.66 -36.45 14.31
CA ALA A 336 -22.09 -37.68 14.98
C ALA A 336 -21.28 -37.78 16.28
#